data_fd77c0379959a58758636f7601a677a8
#
_entry.id   fd77c0379959a58758636f7601a677a8
#
_cell.length_a   1.000
_cell.length_b   1.000
_cell.length_c   1.000
_cell.angle_alpha   90.00
_cell.angle_beta   90.00
_cell.angle_gamma   90.00
#
_symmetry.space_group_name_H-M   'P 1'
#
loop_
_entity.id
_entity.type
_entity.pdbx_description
1 polymer ?
#
loop_
_entity_poly.entity_id
_entity_poly.type
_entity_poly.pdbx_seq_one_letter_code
_entity_poly.pdbx_strand_id
1 'polypeptide(L)'
;MAGRSRARSTALRVTLSTAALTLSAGALTASPAAAATGTVTGLGGTCLDVAGASPANGTPVQIHDCNGTAAQQWTVGSDQTIRALGKCLDVTGNSTADGAKLQLWDCTGGANQKWTVSAARDIVNPQADKCLDVTGNTSANGTAVQLWSCTGAANQKWTAPAAGGGTTPSAPMAVAPYLYNGWGSPPSPATVMNATGVKWFTLAFVLSNGYCNPQWDGSRPLTGGADQQTVSTVRANGGDVIPSFGGYSGNKLESSCSSASALAAAYQKVIDAYGLKAIDIDLEADAYTNGTVQQRTVDALKTVKAANPGLKVYVTIGTGQSGPDTSLIKRAAASGLTVDSWTIMPFDFGGAGQNMGTLTLRAAEGLKSALKSAYGYSDDQAYRGMGISSMNGITDVGETVTPADFRTILGYAQQHHLARLTFWSVNRDRPCPGGYPNDDTCSGVAQTPWQFTGILAQYTG
;
A
#
# COMPACT_ATOMS: atom_id res chain seq x y z
N MET A 1 -87.56 18.24 32.48
CA MET A 1 -87.95 16.80 32.41
C MET A 1 -86.90 16.07 31.65
N ALA A 2 -86.34 15.06 32.24
CA ALA A 2 -85.14 14.37 31.83
C ALA A 2 -85.36 13.35 30.72
N GLY A 3 -84.46 13.24 29.76
CA GLY A 3 -84.46 12.15 28.79
C GLY A 3 -83.00 11.68 28.65
N ARG A 4 -82.68 10.58 29.35
CA ARG A 4 -81.40 9.90 29.24
C ARG A 4 -81.42 8.95 28.03
N SER A 5 -80.50 9.17 27.09
CA SER A 5 -80.26 8.15 26.03
C SER A 5 -78.90 7.47 26.33
N ARG A 6 -78.95 6.15 26.45
CA ARG A 6 -77.83 5.23 26.64
C ARG A 6 -77.21 4.93 25.30
N ALA A 7 -75.92 5.31 25.12
CA ALA A 7 -75.13 4.84 24.01
C ALA A 7 -74.47 3.50 24.38
N ARG A 8 -74.65 2.49 23.51
CA ARG A 8 -74.02 1.15 23.57
C ARG A 8 -72.64 1.25 22.97
N SER A 9 -71.62 0.97 23.76
CA SER A 9 -70.26 0.80 23.30
C SER A 9 -70.06 -0.58 22.66
N THR A 10 -69.80 -0.60 21.39
CA THR A 10 -69.39 -1.80 20.66
C THR A 10 -67.85 -1.89 20.73
N ALA A 11 -67.36 -2.84 21.49
CA ALA A 11 -65.89 -3.10 21.58
C ALA A 11 -65.43 -3.83 20.31
N LEU A 12 -64.60 -3.15 19.51
CA LEU A 12 -63.90 -3.73 18.36
C LEU A 12 -62.65 -4.45 18.89
N ARG A 13 -62.62 -5.77 18.84
CA ARG A 13 -61.45 -6.57 19.12
C ARG A 13 -60.51 -6.51 17.93
N VAL A 14 -59.39 -5.80 18.08
CA VAL A 14 -58.28 -5.86 17.14
C VAL A 14 -57.38 -7.04 17.52
N THR A 15 -57.35 -8.06 16.70
CA THR A 15 -56.38 -9.16 16.80
C THR A 15 -55.07 -8.70 16.20
N LEU A 16 -54.05 -8.48 17.03
CA LEU A 16 -52.67 -8.30 16.57
C LEU A 16 -52.11 -9.66 16.13
N SER A 17 -51.91 -9.82 14.84
CA SER A 17 -51.11 -10.90 14.29
C SER A 17 -49.65 -10.51 14.37
N THR A 18 -48.91 -11.11 15.27
CA THR A 18 -47.44 -11.00 15.32
C THR A 18 -46.84 -11.87 14.20
N ALA A 19 -46.43 -11.22 13.11
CA ALA A 19 -45.60 -11.84 12.11
C ALA A 19 -44.16 -11.86 12.66
N ALA A 20 -43.67 -13.02 13.06
CA ALA A 20 -42.26 -13.22 13.39
C ALA A 20 -41.44 -13.18 12.10
N LEU A 21 -40.71 -12.06 11.85
CA LEU A 21 -39.65 -12.04 10.84
C LEU A 21 -38.47 -12.86 11.37
N THR A 22 -38.30 -14.06 10.87
CA THR A 22 -37.06 -14.81 11.02
C THR A 22 -36.01 -14.17 10.11
N LEU A 23 -35.11 -13.36 10.69
CA LEU A 23 -33.84 -13.00 10.02
C LEU A 23 -32.99 -14.27 9.90
N SER A 24 -32.97 -14.87 8.72
CA SER A 24 -31.93 -15.83 8.37
C SER A 24 -30.65 -15.07 8.19
N ALA A 25 -29.72 -15.20 9.17
CA ALA A 25 -28.33 -14.78 9.01
C ALA A 25 -27.71 -15.65 7.91
N GLY A 26 -27.73 -15.16 6.68
CA GLY A 26 -26.94 -15.72 5.59
C GLY A 26 -25.46 -15.53 5.92
N ALA A 27 -24.79 -16.60 6.33
CA ALA A 27 -23.35 -16.61 6.37
C ALA A 27 -22.85 -16.35 4.94
N LEU A 28 -22.31 -15.15 4.70
CA LEU A 28 -21.52 -14.86 3.50
C LEU A 28 -20.26 -15.72 3.61
N THR A 29 -20.28 -16.91 3.03
CA THR A 29 -19.08 -17.68 2.79
C THR A 29 -18.28 -16.89 1.75
N ALA A 30 -17.17 -16.28 2.19
CA ALA A 30 -16.19 -15.72 1.27
C ALA A 30 -15.76 -16.85 0.33
N SER A 31 -16.06 -16.73 -0.96
CA SER A 31 -15.52 -17.65 -1.96
C SER A 31 -14.00 -17.60 -1.89
N PRO A 32 -13.32 -18.73 -1.84
CA PRO A 32 -11.85 -18.74 -1.90
C PRO A 32 -11.41 -18.04 -3.18
N ALA A 33 -10.40 -17.18 -3.09
CA ALA A 33 -9.83 -16.50 -4.24
C ALA A 33 -9.50 -17.54 -5.32
N ALA A 34 -9.98 -17.33 -6.54
CA ALA A 34 -9.74 -18.25 -7.64
C ALA A 34 -8.24 -18.33 -7.94
N ALA A 35 -7.71 -19.55 -8.06
CA ALA A 35 -6.32 -19.79 -8.42
C ALA A 35 -6.07 -19.36 -9.87
N ALA A 36 -4.98 -18.62 -10.13
CA ALA A 36 -4.61 -18.21 -11.48
C ALA A 36 -3.78 -19.30 -12.16
N THR A 37 -4.17 -19.66 -13.36
CA THR A 37 -3.46 -20.64 -14.18
C THR A 37 -2.89 -19.98 -15.45
N GLY A 38 -1.63 -20.25 -15.75
CA GLY A 38 -0.94 -19.75 -16.92
C GLY A 38 0.52 -20.19 -16.95
N THR A 39 1.29 -19.63 -17.86
CA THR A 39 2.73 -19.90 -17.96
C THR A 39 3.50 -19.16 -16.86
N VAL A 40 4.55 -19.80 -16.33
CA VAL A 40 5.61 -19.15 -15.53
C VAL A 40 6.80 -18.96 -16.44
N THR A 41 7.12 -17.72 -16.83
CA THR A 41 8.21 -17.43 -17.77
C THR A 41 9.42 -16.84 -17.05
N GLY A 42 10.62 -17.25 -17.47
CA GLY A 42 11.89 -16.90 -16.82
C GLY A 42 12.99 -16.52 -17.79
N LEU A 43 14.20 -16.94 -17.48
CA LEU A 43 15.44 -16.64 -18.21
C LEU A 43 15.29 -16.90 -19.72
N GLY A 44 15.68 -15.92 -20.53
CA GLY A 44 15.62 -16.04 -22.00
C GLY A 44 14.20 -16.14 -22.58
N GLY A 45 13.15 -15.88 -21.79
CA GLY A 45 11.75 -16.01 -22.22
C GLY A 45 11.23 -17.46 -22.23
N THR A 46 11.98 -18.41 -21.67
CA THR A 46 11.55 -19.81 -21.53
C THR A 46 10.48 -19.98 -20.47
N CYS A 47 9.71 -21.05 -20.56
CA CYS A 47 8.67 -21.41 -19.61
C CYS A 47 9.15 -22.45 -18.60
N LEU A 48 8.71 -22.34 -17.35
CA LEU A 48 8.81 -23.39 -16.35
C LEU A 48 8.00 -24.59 -16.86
N ASP A 49 8.59 -25.78 -16.86
CA ASP A 49 8.10 -26.94 -17.59
C ASP A 49 8.27 -28.22 -16.77
N VAL A 50 7.27 -29.09 -16.84
CA VAL A 50 7.34 -30.44 -16.26
C VAL A 50 7.95 -31.40 -17.29
N ALA A 51 9.10 -31.94 -16.99
CA ALA A 51 9.83 -32.80 -17.93
C ALA A 51 8.97 -33.94 -18.49
N GLY A 52 8.89 -34.02 -19.83
CA GLY A 52 8.10 -35.02 -20.53
C GLY A 52 6.60 -34.96 -20.27
N ALA A 53 6.07 -33.87 -19.72
CA ALA A 53 4.67 -33.71 -19.33
C ALA A 53 4.14 -34.85 -18.42
N SER A 54 5.02 -35.45 -17.60
CA SER A 54 4.69 -36.58 -16.75
C SER A 54 4.09 -36.08 -15.41
N PRO A 55 2.88 -36.53 -15.01
CA PRO A 55 2.30 -36.20 -13.70
C PRO A 55 2.81 -37.12 -12.57
N ALA A 56 3.82 -37.95 -12.81
CA ALA A 56 4.35 -38.84 -11.80
C ALA A 56 5.09 -38.09 -10.70
N ASN A 57 5.00 -38.58 -9.46
CA ASN A 57 5.82 -38.06 -8.37
C ASN A 57 7.31 -38.23 -8.67
N GLY A 58 8.10 -37.22 -8.39
CA GLY A 58 9.52 -37.19 -8.68
C GLY A 58 9.88 -36.71 -10.10
N THR A 59 8.89 -36.34 -10.92
CA THR A 59 9.18 -35.77 -12.24
C THR A 59 9.94 -34.46 -12.11
N PRO A 60 11.14 -34.32 -12.75
CA PRO A 60 11.91 -33.09 -12.68
C PRO A 60 11.16 -31.89 -13.26
N VAL A 61 11.39 -30.72 -12.67
CA VAL A 61 10.98 -29.44 -13.22
C VAL A 61 12.17 -28.76 -13.86
N GLN A 62 11.97 -28.20 -15.05
CA GLN A 62 12.98 -27.65 -15.94
C GLN A 62 12.49 -26.35 -16.58
N ILE A 63 13.29 -25.73 -17.43
CA ILE A 63 12.83 -24.72 -18.37
C ILE A 63 12.80 -25.27 -19.77
N HIS A 64 11.87 -24.79 -20.59
CA HIS A 64 11.75 -25.18 -22.02
C HIS A 64 11.13 -24.02 -22.81
N ASP A 65 11.32 -23.98 -24.13
CA ASP A 65 10.61 -23.04 -24.99
C ASP A 65 9.11 -23.10 -24.70
N CYS A 66 8.47 -21.94 -24.65
CA CYS A 66 7.03 -21.85 -24.37
C CYS A 66 6.24 -22.47 -25.54
N ASN A 67 5.55 -23.56 -25.30
CA ASN A 67 4.82 -24.33 -26.29
C ASN A 67 3.31 -24.46 -25.99
N GLY A 68 2.85 -23.85 -24.87
CA GLY A 68 1.44 -23.82 -24.48
C GLY A 68 0.84 -25.14 -23.99
N THR A 69 1.63 -26.18 -23.80
CA THR A 69 1.17 -27.50 -23.32
C THR A 69 0.78 -27.47 -21.86
N ALA A 70 0.06 -28.49 -21.39
CA ALA A 70 -0.34 -28.62 -19.99
C ALA A 70 0.85 -28.71 -19.01
N ALA A 71 2.04 -29.14 -19.49
CA ALA A 71 3.29 -29.18 -18.72
C ALA A 71 3.80 -27.80 -18.32
N GLN A 72 3.32 -26.75 -18.99
CA GLN A 72 3.72 -25.36 -18.77
C GLN A 72 2.58 -24.52 -18.20
N GLN A 73 1.46 -25.15 -17.87
CA GLN A 73 0.33 -24.46 -17.23
C GLN A 73 0.42 -24.62 -15.71
N TRP A 74 0.82 -23.55 -15.06
CA TRP A 74 1.01 -23.51 -13.62
C TRP A 74 -0.08 -22.71 -12.94
N THR A 75 -0.62 -23.27 -11.88
CA THR A 75 -1.63 -22.61 -11.03
C THR A 75 -0.94 -22.12 -9.77
N VAL A 76 -0.92 -20.81 -9.55
CA VAL A 76 -0.46 -20.21 -8.30
C VAL A 76 -1.65 -20.12 -7.34
N GLY A 77 -1.62 -20.89 -6.25
CA GLY A 77 -2.68 -20.99 -5.28
C GLY A 77 -2.58 -19.94 -4.17
N SER A 78 -3.73 -19.52 -3.63
CA SER A 78 -3.79 -18.67 -2.42
C SER A 78 -3.25 -19.39 -1.17
N ASP A 79 -3.10 -20.71 -1.24
CA ASP A 79 -2.49 -21.55 -0.21
C ASP A 79 -0.96 -21.61 -0.32
N GLN A 80 -0.35 -20.71 -1.11
CA GLN A 80 1.09 -20.64 -1.39
C GLN A 80 1.65 -21.85 -2.14
N THR A 81 0.84 -22.68 -2.78
CA THR A 81 1.34 -23.75 -3.65
C THR A 81 1.40 -23.28 -5.11
N ILE A 82 2.38 -23.80 -5.85
CA ILE A 82 2.45 -23.67 -7.31
C ILE A 82 2.23 -25.06 -7.89
N ARG A 83 1.23 -25.21 -8.77
CA ARG A 83 0.76 -26.52 -9.21
C ARG A 83 0.75 -26.64 -10.75
N ALA A 84 1.14 -27.80 -11.23
CA ALA A 84 0.94 -28.22 -12.62
C ALA A 84 0.50 -29.67 -12.67
N LEU A 85 -0.29 -30.08 -13.67
CA LEU A 85 -0.76 -31.45 -13.87
C LEU A 85 -1.39 -32.08 -12.62
N GLY A 86 -2.04 -31.26 -11.76
CA GLY A 86 -2.68 -31.73 -10.51
C GLY A 86 -1.72 -31.97 -9.34
N LYS A 87 -0.45 -31.64 -9.46
CA LYS A 87 0.62 -31.83 -8.47
C LYS A 87 1.25 -30.51 -8.07
N CYS A 88 2.02 -30.49 -6.97
CA CYS A 88 2.72 -29.32 -6.47
C CYS A 88 4.19 -29.27 -6.90
N LEU A 89 4.69 -28.06 -7.14
CA LEU A 89 6.11 -27.79 -7.21
C LEU A 89 6.71 -28.04 -5.82
N ASP A 90 7.70 -28.94 -5.76
CA ASP A 90 8.20 -29.54 -4.52
C ASP A 90 9.72 -29.50 -4.49
N VAL A 91 10.28 -29.18 -3.32
CA VAL A 91 11.72 -29.29 -3.09
C VAL A 91 12.05 -30.73 -2.69
N THR A 92 12.82 -31.43 -3.49
CA THR A 92 13.19 -32.83 -3.28
C THR A 92 13.78 -33.06 -1.90
N GLY A 93 13.25 -34.02 -1.18
CA GLY A 93 13.75 -34.43 0.13
C GLY A 93 13.58 -33.36 1.22
N ASN A 94 12.72 -32.35 1.01
CA ASN A 94 12.53 -31.25 1.96
C ASN A 94 13.86 -30.50 2.29
N SER A 95 14.79 -30.46 1.33
CA SER A 95 16.11 -29.87 1.49
C SER A 95 16.02 -28.33 1.50
N THR A 96 16.84 -27.68 2.32
CA THR A 96 17.02 -26.21 2.35
C THR A 96 18.37 -25.76 1.78
N ALA A 97 19.15 -26.69 1.21
CA ALA A 97 20.49 -26.41 0.70
C ALA A 97 20.44 -25.78 -0.71
N ASP A 98 21.47 -24.96 -1.03
CA ASP A 98 21.72 -24.55 -2.41
C ASP A 98 21.93 -25.76 -3.32
N GLY A 99 21.35 -25.73 -4.51
CA GLY A 99 21.38 -26.82 -5.47
C GLY A 99 20.33 -27.91 -5.25
N ALA A 100 19.45 -27.77 -4.23
CA ALA A 100 18.36 -28.72 -4.03
C ALA A 100 17.45 -28.74 -5.25
N LYS A 101 17.17 -29.94 -5.78
CA LYS A 101 16.40 -30.16 -7.01
C LYS A 101 14.92 -29.93 -6.77
N LEU A 102 14.22 -29.51 -7.83
CA LEU A 102 12.77 -29.33 -7.81
C LEU A 102 12.10 -30.39 -8.67
N GLN A 103 10.96 -30.81 -8.18
CA GLN A 103 10.19 -31.91 -8.76
C GLN A 103 8.69 -31.63 -8.70
N LEU A 104 7.92 -32.42 -9.41
CA LEU A 104 6.48 -32.52 -9.21
C LEU A 104 6.19 -33.60 -8.16
N TRP A 105 5.32 -33.29 -7.20
CA TRP A 105 4.94 -34.23 -6.14
C TRP A 105 3.49 -34.04 -5.72
N ASP A 106 2.88 -35.06 -5.11
CA ASP A 106 1.56 -34.94 -4.50
C ASP A 106 1.51 -33.74 -3.52
N CYS A 107 0.46 -32.96 -3.59
CA CYS A 107 0.30 -31.81 -2.70
C CYS A 107 0.03 -32.29 -1.27
N THR A 108 1.04 -32.19 -0.41
CA THR A 108 0.98 -32.57 1.00
C THR A 108 0.72 -31.38 1.92
N GLY A 109 0.88 -30.16 1.39
CA GLY A 109 0.84 -28.92 2.18
C GLY A 109 2.09 -28.65 3.01
N GLY A 110 3.14 -29.46 2.85
CA GLY A 110 4.43 -29.30 3.50
C GLY A 110 5.11 -27.98 3.17
N ALA A 111 6.03 -27.52 4.01
CA ALA A 111 6.74 -26.24 3.83
C ALA A 111 7.65 -26.23 2.59
N ASN A 112 8.13 -27.40 2.15
CA ASN A 112 8.87 -27.59 0.91
C ASN A 112 8.03 -27.41 -0.37
N GLN A 113 6.70 -27.24 -0.24
CA GLN A 113 5.76 -26.97 -1.34
C GLN A 113 5.16 -25.58 -1.24
N LYS A 114 5.65 -24.73 -0.31
CA LYS A 114 5.20 -23.36 -0.14
C LYS A 114 6.11 -22.40 -0.89
N TRP A 115 5.49 -21.51 -1.65
CA TRP A 115 6.18 -20.56 -2.51
C TRP A 115 5.54 -19.19 -2.42
N THR A 116 6.35 -18.16 -2.34
CA THR A 116 5.94 -16.76 -2.43
C THR A 116 6.46 -16.16 -3.72
N VAL A 117 5.58 -15.61 -4.54
CA VAL A 117 5.96 -14.85 -5.73
C VAL A 117 6.12 -13.39 -5.31
N SER A 118 7.34 -12.87 -5.34
CA SER A 118 7.65 -11.51 -4.95
C SER A 118 7.35 -10.50 -6.05
N ALA A 119 7.14 -9.23 -5.68
CA ALA A 119 7.03 -8.13 -6.65
C ALA A 119 8.32 -7.94 -7.47
N ALA A 120 9.48 -8.35 -6.93
CA ALA A 120 10.76 -8.36 -7.62
C ALA A 120 10.87 -9.53 -8.61
N ARG A 121 9.78 -10.30 -8.81
CA ARG A 121 9.69 -11.48 -9.68
C ARG A 121 10.55 -12.67 -9.22
N ASP A 122 10.86 -12.76 -7.94
CA ASP A 122 11.45 -13.96 -7.36
C ASP A 122 10.34 -14.92 -6.94
N ILE A 123 10.56 -16.21 -7.12
CA ILE A 123 9.72 -17.27 -6.54
C ILE A 123 10.54 -17.87 -5.41
N VAL A 124 10.13 -17.60 -4.17
CA VAL A 124 10.89 -17.92 -2.96
C VAL A 124 10.22 -19.04 -2.19
N ASN A 125 10.99 -20.03 -1.75
CA ASN A 125 10.55 -20.99 -0.76
C ASN A 125 10.81 -20.42 0.65
N PRO A 126 9.78 -20.10 1.45
CA PRO A 126 9.97 -19.44 2.75
C PRO A 126 10.70 -20.30 3.78
N GLN A 127 10.60 -21.64 3.72
CA GLN A 127 11.29 -22.56 4.64
C GLN A 127 12.81 -22.48 4.45
N ALA A 128 13.27 -22.38 3.21
CA ALA A 128 14.68 -22.33 2.89
C ALA A 128 15.24 -20.92 2.82
N ASP A 129 14.38 -19.90 2.72
CA ASP A 129 14.72 -18.52 2.37
C ASP A 129 15.57 -18.44 1.10
N LYS A 130 15.12 -19.19 0.06
CA LYS A 130 15.84 -19.36 -1.21
C LYS A 130 14.92 -19.24 -2.41
N CYS A 131 15.52 -18.82 -3.53
CA CYS A 131 14.85 -18.56 -4.79
C CYS A 131 14.80 -19.80 -5.70
N LEU A 132 13.73 -19.90 -6.48
CA LEU A 132 13.66 -20.73 -7.68
C LEU A 132 14.69 -20.21 -8.69
N ASP A 133 15.63 -21.05 -9.08
CA ASP A 133 16.83 -20.68 -9.81
C ASP A 133 17.03 -21.60 -11.02
N VAL A 134 17.39 -21.04 -12.18
CA VAL A 134 17.77 -21.82 -13.34
C VAL A 134 19.24 -22.20 -13.21
N THR A 135 19.51 -23.50 -13.11
CA THR A 135 20.85 -24.06 -12.91
C THR A 135 21.82 -23.56 -13.99
N GLY A 136 22.97 -23.02 -13.54
CA GLY A 136 24.04 -22.59 -14.42
C GLY A 136 23.74 -21.36 -15.28
N ASN A 137 22.66 -20.63 -14.99
CA ASN A 137 22.28 -19.40 -15.69
C ASN A 137 22.25 -19.58 -17.23
N THR A 138 21.73 -20.72 -17.72
CA THR A 138 21.58 -21.02 -19.14
C THR A 138 20.11 -21.20 -19.51
N SER A 139 19.70 -20.64 -20.65
CA SER A 139 18.31 -20.72 -21.14
C SER A 139 18.07 -21.92 -22.09
N ALA A 140 18.97 -22.92 -22.13
CA ALA A 140 18.80 -24.09 -22.97
C ALA A 140 17.60 -24.95 -22.50
N ASN A 141 16.84 -25.48 -23.46
CA ASN A 141 15.73 -26.38 -23.19
C ASN A 141 16.19 -27.62 -22.40
N GLY A 142 15.40 -27.98 -21.38
CA GLY A 142 15.73 -29.08 -20.46
C GLY A 142 16.66 -28.70 -19.32
N THR A 143 17.05 -27.42 -19.20
CA THR A 143 17.83 -26.97 -18.03
C THR A 143 16.99 -27.09 -16.76
N ALA A 144 17.51 -27.86 -15.79
CA ALA A 144 16.84 -28.06 -14.50
C ALA A 144 16.75 -26.76 -13.69
N VAL A 145 15.70 -26.66 -12.90
CA VAL A 145 15.60 -25.64 -11.87
C VAL A 145 15.96 -26.19 -10.48
N GLN A 146 16.38 -25.32 -9.60
CA GLN A 146 16.88 -25.67 -8.27
C GLN A 146 16.50 -24.59 -7.24
N LEU A 147 16.70 -24.89 -5.97
CA LEU A 147 16.80 -23.88 -4.93
C LEU A 147 18.19 -23.27 -4.92
N TRP A 148 18.29 -21.95 -4.80
CA TRP A 148 19.55 -21.25 -4.63
C TRP A 148 19.38 -19.98 -3.81
N SER A 149 20.42 -19.56 -3.09
CA SER A 149 20.45 -18.29 -2.39
C SER A 149 20.01 -17.15 -3.31
N CYS A 150 19.09 -16.30 -2.87
CA CYS A 150 18.56 -15.21 -3.69
C CYS A 150 19.65 -14.17 -3.98
N THR A 151 20.05 -14.05 -5.24
CA THR A 151 21.10 -13.12 -5.71
C THR A 151 20.51 -11.92 -6.47
N GLY A 152 19.23 -12.02 -6.87
CA GLY A 152 18.59 -11.06 -7.76
C GLY A 152 18.99 -11.16 -9.23
N ALA A 153 19.78 -12.17 -9.62
CA ALA A 153 20.24 -12.39 -10.98
C ALA A 153 19.09 -12.80 -11.91
N ALA A 154 19.29 -12.68 -13.23
CA ALA A 154 18.26 -12.91 -14.24
C ALA A 154 17.70 -14.34 -14.24
N ASN A 155 18.49 -15.34 -13.86
CA ASN A 155 18.09 -16.75 -13.75
C ASN A 155 17.19 -17.05 -12.55
N GLN A 156 16.90 -16.06 -11.70
CA GLN A 156 15.98 -16.12 -10.57
C GLN A 156 14.73 -15.25 -10.78
N LYS A 157 14.58 -14.62 -11.96
CA LYS A 157 13.47 -13.72 -12.26
C LYS A 157 12.40 -14.42 -13.09
N TRP A 158 11.19 -14.46 -12.55
CA TRP A 158 10.06 -15.17 -13.10
C TRP A 158 8.83 -14.27 -13.25
N THR A 159 8.09 -14.43 -14.32
CA THR A 159 6.75 -13.90 -14.48
C THR A 159 5.77 -15.04 -14.29
N ALA A 160 5.09 -15.07 -13.16
CA ALA A 160 4.12 -16.10 -12.82
C ALA A 160 2.68 -15.59 -12.99
N PRO A 161 1.69 -16.49 -13.22
CA PRO A 161 0.28 -16.13 -13.19
C PRO A 161 -0.10 -15.54 -11.82
N ALA A 162 -0.83 -14.43 -11.81
CA ALA A 162 -1.31 -13.84 -10.57
C ALA A 162 -2.41 -14.73 -9.97
N ALA A 163 -2.27 -15.18 -8.74
CA ALA A 163 -3.29 -15.98 -8.06
C ALA A 163 -4.59 -15.17 -7.89
N GLY A 164 -5.65 -15.61 -8.55
CA GLY A 164 -7.02 -15.07 -8.41
C GLY A 164 -7.36 -13.92 -9.35
N GLY A 165 -8.30 -14.17 -10.22
CA GLY A 165 -8.95 -13.32 -11.22
C GLY A 165 -8.63 -11.83 -11.21
N GLY A 166 -7.87 -11.42 -12.21
CA GLY A 166 -7.87 -10.06 -12.72
C GLY A 166 -7.70 -8.92 -11.73
N THR A 167 -6.62 -8.92 -11.00
CA THR A 167 -5.84 -7.73 -10.63
C THR A 167 -4.43 -8.23 -10.34
N THR A 168 -3.41 -7.67 -11.00
CA THR A 168 -2.05 -7.60 -10.44
C THR A 168 -2.23 -7.36 -8.94
N PRO A 169 -1.49 -8.04 -8.02
CA PRO A 169 -1.51 -7.60 -6.64
C PRO A 169 -1.30 -6.09 -6.70
N SER A 170 -2.34 -5.30 -6.39
CA SER A 170 -2.12 -3.88 -6.20
C SER A 170 -1.04 -3.83 -5.13
N ALA A 171 0.10 -3.24 -5.45
CA ALA A 171 1.08 -2.90 -4.43
C ALA A 171 0.27 -2.36 -3.27
N PRO A 172 0.46 -2.88 -2.04
CA PRO A 172 -0.48 -2.58 -0.98
C PRO A 172 -0.65 -1.08 -0.88
N MET A 173 -1.85 -0.60 -0.67
CA MET A 173 -2.16 0.83 -0.44
C MET A 173 -1.20 1.46 0.58
N ALA A 174 -0.55 0.60 1.38
CA ALA A 174 0.53 0.98 2.29
C ALA A 174 1.71 1.65 1.57
N VAL A 175 1.95 1.35 0.28
CA VAL A 175 2.99 2.00 -0.53
C VAL A 175 2.34 2.95 -1.52
N ALA A 176 2.32 4.22 -1.19
CA ALA A 176 1.73 5.26 -2.01
C ALA A 176 2.60 6.52 -1.97
N PRO A 177 3.71 6.55 -2.74
CA PRO A 177 4.60 7.73 -2.76
C PRO A 177 3.87 8.97 -3.27
N TYR A 178 4.30 10.13 -2.80
CA TYR A 178 3.70 11.39 -3.21
C TYR A 178 4.02 11.70 -4.68
N LEU A 179 2.99 12.06 -5.42
CA LEU A 179 3.07 12.60 -6.78
C LEU A 179 2.37 13.96 -6.80
N TYR A 180 3.07 14.97 -7.31
CA TYR A 180 2.62 16.34 -7.31
C TYR A 180 2.53 16.88 -8.73
N ASN A 181 1.36 17.39 -9.12
CA ASN A 181 1.09 17.88 -10.48
C ASN A 181 1.27 19.40 -10.67
N GLY A 182 1.53 20.14 -9.59
CA GLY A 182 1.58 21.61 -9.66
C GLY A 182 2.86 22.13 -10.30
N TRP A 183 4.01 21.53 -9.97
CA TRP A 183 5.33 21.88 -10.48
C TRP A 183 6.31 20.69 -10.32
N GLY A 184 7.61 20.90 -10.54
CA GLY A 184 8.59 19.82 -10.39
C GLY A 184 8.58 18.81 -11.54
N SER A 185 8.09 19.19 -12.72
CA SER A 185 8.05 18.33 -13.91
C SER A 185 7.49 16.94 -13.61
N PRO A 186 6.23 16.80 -13.20
CA PRO A 186 5.66 15.55 -12.77
C PRO A 186 5.82 14.46 -13.83
N PRO A 187 6.29 13.25 -13.43
CA PRO A 187 6.38 12.14 -14.37
C PRO A 187 5.00 11.59 -14.71
N SER A 188 4.90 10.93 -15.85
CA SER A 188 3.71 10.12 -16.14
C SER A 188 3.59 9.00 -15.10
N PRO A 189 2.48 8.88 -14.36
CA PRO A 189 2.31 7.80 -13.39
C PRO A 189 2.42 6.41 -14.04
N ALA A 190 1.95 6.25 -15.29
CA ALA A 190 2.09 4.99 -16.02
C ALA A 190 3.56 4.59 -16.21
N THR A 191 4.45 5.55 -16.48
CA THR A 191 5.89 5.30 -16.61
C THR A 191 6.47 4.78 -15.29
N VAL A 192 6.13 5.43 -14.17
CA VAL A 192 6.59 5.03 -12.84
C VAL A 192 6.05 3.66 -12.45
N MET A 193 4.74 3.43 -12.66
CA MET A 193 4.08 2.15 -12.40
C MET A 193 4.73 1.00 -13.18
N ASN A 194 5.02 1.22 -14.46
CA ASN A 194 5.67 0.20 -15.31
C ASN A 194 7.11 -0.07 -14.89
N ALA A 195 7.84 0.95 -14.45
CA ALA A 195 9.24 0.82 -14.04
C ALA A 195 9.42 0.16 -12.67
N THR A 196 8.48 0.37 -11.74
CA THR A 196 8.65 0.02 -10.32
C THR A 196 7.64 -1.00 -9.80
N GLY A 197 6.52 -1.17 -10.47
CA GLY A 197 5.41 -2.00 -10.01
C GLY A 197 4.50 -1.30 -8.97
N VAL A 198 4.82 -0.09 -8.51
CA VAL A 198 3.95 0.65 -7.60
C VAL A 198 2.58 0.89 -8.24
N LYS A 199 1.50 0.80 -7.45
CA LYS A 199 0.12 0.93 -7.95
C LYS A 199 -0.66 2.06 -7.28
N TRP A 200 -0.19 2.58 -6.15
CA TRP A 200 -0.84 3.65 -5.43
C TRP A 200 0.04 4.89 -5.39
N PHE A 201 -0.59 6.05 -5.45
CA PHE A 201 0.09 7.34 -5.29
C PHE A 201 -0.69 8.21 -4.32
N THR A 202 0.03 8.93 -3.44
CA THR A 202 -0.54 10.04 -2.69
C THR A 202 -0.49 11.27 -3.58
N LEU A 203 -1.64 11.78 -4.01
CA LEU A 203 -1.70 12.98 -4.86
C LEU A 203 -1.71 14.24 -4.00
N ALA A 204 -0.69 15.07 -4.15
CA ALA A 204 -0.52 16.33 -3.45
C ALA A 204 -0.99 17.52 -4.35
N PHE A 205 -1.60 18.53 -3.85
CA PHE A 205 -2.33 18.65 -2.60
C PHE A 205 -3.72 19.20 -2.85
N VAL A 206 -4.71 18.79 -2.08
CA VAL A 206 -6.02 19.43 -2.06
C VAL A 206 -6.00 20.55 -1.03
N LEU A 207 -6.17 21.78 -1.49
CA LEU A 207 -6.14 23.00 -0.69
C LEU A 207 -7.45 23.75 -0.79
N SER A 208 -7.59 24.81 0.02
CA SER A 208 -8.69 25.77 -0.05
C SER A 208 -8.43 26.81 -1.12
N ASN A 209 -9.45 27.18 -1.90
CA ASN A 209 -9.41 28.35 -2.78
C ASN A 209 -9.53 29.71 -2.04
N GLY A 210 -9.27 29.72 -0.74
CA GLY A 210 -9.47 30.87 0.15
C GLY A 210 -10.79 30.84 0.92
N TYR A 211 -11.70 29.95 0.54
CA TYR A 211 -12.99 29.73 1.19
C TYR A 211 -13.16 28.22 1.39
N CYS A 212 -13.71 27.68 2.38
CA CYS A 212 -13.85 26.24 2.66
C CYS A 212 -14.36 25.40 1.43
N ASN A 213 -13.65 25.50 0.30
CA ASN A 213 -13.96 24.81 -0.95
C ASN A 213 -12.70 24.17 -1.53
N PRO A 214 -12.67 22.84 -1.66
CA PRO A 214 -11.49 22.09 -2.09
C PRO A 214 -11.19 22.27 -3.57
N GLN A 215 -9.92 22.56 -3.87
CA GLN A 215 -9.34 22.59 -5.21
C GLN A 215 -7.92 22.03 -5.15
N TRP A 216 -7.42 21.50 -6.24
CA TRP A 216 -6.01 21.12 -6.32
C TRP A 216 -5.16 22.39 -6.29
N ASP A 217 -4.17 22.43 -5.39
CA ASP A 217 -3.34 23.61 -5.07
C ASP A 217 -4.15 24.88 -4.78
N GLY A 218 -5.39 24.75 -4.36
CA GLY A 218 -6.28 25.88 -4.11
C GLY A 218 -6.73 26.65 -5.36
N SER A 219 -6.33 26.23 -6.56
CA SER A 219 -6.61 26.95 -7.82
C SER A 219 -7.01 26.04 -8.98
N ARG A 220 -6.49 24.82 -9.08
CA ARG A 220 -6.85 23.90 -10.14
C ARG A 220 -8.20 23.24 -9.86
N PRO A 221 -9.03 22.98 -10.87
CA PRO A 221 -10.36 22.42 -10.69
C PRO A 221 -10.29 21.01 -10.08
N LEU A 222 -11.24 20.71 -9.19
CA LEU A 222 -11.32 19.38 -8.55
C LEU A 222 -11.51 18.27 -9.60
N THR A 223 -12.27 18.56 -10.66
CA THR A 223 -12.52 17.61 -11.76
C THR A 223 -12.29 18.29 -13.12
N GLY A 224 -11.98 17.50 -14.17
CA GLY A 224 -11.78 17.99 -15.53
C GLY A 224 -10.38 18.53 -15.83
N GLY A 225 -9.44 18.54 -14.87
CA GLY A 225 -8.08 19.05 -15.02
C GLY A 225 -7.00 17.95 -15.06
N ALA A 226 -5.73 18.41 -14.95
CA ALA A 226 -4.55 17.54 -14.96
C ALA A 226 -4.58 16.48 -13.86
N ASP A 227 -5.09 16.84 -12.67
CA ASP A 227 -5.15 15.93 -11.54
C ASP A 227 -6.15 14.79 -11.78
N GLN A 228 -7.32 15.09 -12.37
CA GLN A 228 -8.25 14.03 -12.79
C GLN A 228 -7.64 13.14 -13.89
N GLN A 229 -6.88 13.72 -14.82
CA GLN A 229 -6.19 12.94 -15.85
C GLN A 229 -5.16 11.99 -15.22
N THR A 230 -4.44 12.45 -14.20
CA THR A 230 -3.53 11.60 -13.42
C THR A 230 -4.27 10.45 -12.73
N VAL A 231 -5.38 10.74 -12.04
CA VAL A 231 -6.24 9.71 -11.42
C VAL A 231 -6.70 8.68 -12.46
N SER A 232 -7.19 9.15 -13.61
CA SER A 232 -7.66 8.29 -14.70
C SER A 232 -6.53 7.40 -15.25
N THR A 233 -5.33 7.96 -15.41
CA THR A 233 -4.15 7.22 -15.88
C THR A 233 -3.72 6.15 -14.88
N VAL A 234 -3.67 6.47 -13.59
CA VAL A 234 -3.33 5.50 -12.54
C VAL A 234 -4.33 4.35 -12.54
N ARG A 235 -5.63 4.66 -12.58
CA ARG A 235 -6.71 3.64 -12.58
C ARG A 235 -6.70 2.78 -13.83
N ALA A 236 -6.47 3.37 -15.00
CA ALA A 236 -6.34 2.62 -16.25
C ALA A 236 -5.16 1.63 -16.25
N ASN A 237 -4.14 1.86 -15.39
CA ASN A 237 -3.00 0.96 -15.19
C ASN A 237 -3.17 0.06 -13.96
N GLY A 238 -4.40 -0.12 -13.46
CA GLY A 238 -4.73 -1.05 -12.38
C GLY A 238 -4.30 -0.58 -11.00
N GLY A 239 -4.14 0.73 -10.81
CA GLY A 239 -3.83 1.35 -9.52
C GLY A 239 -4.97 2.19 -8.96
N ASP A 240 -4.69 3.00 -7.94
CA ASP A 240 -5.59 4.02 -7.41
C ASP A 240 -4.80 5.14 -6.70
N VAL A 241 -5.48 6.15 -6.19
CA VAL A 241 -4.87 7.33 -5.59
C VAL A 241 -5.40 7.61 -4.19
N ILE A 242 -4.60 8.32 -3.42
CA ILE A 242 -4.91 8.85 -2.10
C ILE A 242 -4.73 10.37 -2.18
N PRO A 243 -5.76 11.17 -2.39
CA PRO A 243 -5.63 12.62 -2.30
C PRO A 243 -5.16 13.04 -0.92
N SER A 244 -4.14 13.91 -0.87
CA SER A 244 -3.60 14.50 0.36
C SER A 244 -4.13 15.91 0.51
N PHE A 245 -4.68 16.20 1.68
CA PHE A 245 -5.16 17.52 2.07
C PHE A 245 -4.13 18.21 2.93
N GLY A 246 -3.82 19.47 2.67
CA GLY A 246 -2.87 20.23 3.47
C GLY A 246 -1.50 20.41 2.81
N GLY A 247 -0.43 19.92 3.42
CA GLY A 247 0.95 20.14 3.02
C GLY A 247 1.54 21.43 3.60
N TYR A 248 2.81 21.77 3.27
CA TYR A 248 3.49 22.91 3.86
C TYR A 248 2.91 24.26 3.41
N SER A 249 2.70 24.45 2.12
CA SER A 249 2.29 25.74 1.51
C SER A 249 0.80 25.86 1.24
N GLY A 250 0.32 27.07 0.92
CA GLY A 250 -1.04 27.36 0.48
C GLY A 250 -2.09 27.43 1.60
N ASN A 251 -3.33 27.68 1.22
CA ASN A 251 -4.45 27.81 2.15
C ASN A 251 -5.04 26.44 2.53
N LYS A 252 -4.86 26.02 3.76
CA LYS A 252 -5.38 24.73 4.24
C LYS A 252 -6.89 24.77 4.42
N LEU A 253 -7.61 23.71 4.03
CA LEU A 253 -9.03 23.56 4.35
C LEU A 253 -9.26 23.53 5.84
N GLU A 254 -8.36 22.87 6.59
CA GLU A 254 -8.37 22.73 8.04
C GLU A 254 -8.40 24.09 8.76
N SER A 255 -7.72 25.09 8.20
CA SER A 255 -7.72 26.47 8.72
C SER A 255 -8.82 27.34 8.13
N SER A 256 -9.18 27.13 6.85
CA SER A 256 -10.14 27.97 6.12
C SER A 256 -11.60 27.66 6.44
N CYS A 257 -11.93 26.41 6.79
CA CYS A 257 -13.29 26.04 7.15
C CYS A 257 -13.62 26.52 8.58
N SER A 258 -14.79 27.14 8.76
CA SER A 258 -15.18 27.72 10.04
C SER A 258 -15.64 26.69 11.09
N SER A 259 -16.02 25.48 10.67
CA SER A 259 -16.54 24.42 11.54
C SER A 259 -16.08 23.02 11.11
N ALA A 260 -16.16 22.06 12.01
CA ALA A 260 -15.89 20.67 11.72
C ALA A 260 -16.85 20.08 10.68
N SER A 261 -18.12 20.47 10.69
CA SER A 261 -19.09 20.01 9.70
C SER A 261 -18.80 20.57 8.31
N ALA A 262 -18.38 21.84 8.20
CA ALA A 262 -17.96 22.42 6.92
C ALA A 262 -16.70 21.74 6.37
N LEU A 263 -15.72 21.45 7.24
CA LEU A 263 -14.51 20.73 6.86
C LEU A 263 -14.82 19.29 6.44
N ALA A 264 -15.69 18.59 7.18
CA ALA A 264 -16.15 17.24 6.80
C ALA A 264 -16.84 17.23 5.42
N ALA A 265 -17.69 18.22 5.14
CA ALA A 265 -18.33 18.38 3.84
C ALA A 265 -17.31 18.65 2.72
N ALA A 266 -16.26 19.43 2.99
CA ALA A 266 -15.18 19.65 2.03
C ALA A 266 -14.40 18.37 1.72
N TYR A 267 -14.06 17.56 2.72
CA TYR A 267 -13.46 16.24 2.53
C TYR A 267 -14.38 15.31 1.73
N GLN A 268 -15.67 15.25 2.13
CA GLN A 268 -16.67 14.41 1.45
C GLN A 268 -16.81 14.74 -0.02
N LYS A 269 -16.78 16.03 -0.37
CA LYS A 269 -16.83 16.49 -1.77
C LYS A 269 -15.70 15.88 -2.63
N VAL A 270 -14.50 15.73 -2.09
CA VAL A 270 -13.37 15.10 -2.80
C VAL A 270 -13.52 13.59 -2.84
N ILE A 271 -13.97 12.99 -1.75
CA ILE A 271 -14.24 11.55 -1.66
C ILE A 271 -15.26 11.15 -2.72
N ASP A 272 -16.36 11.88 -2.82
CA ASP A 272 -17.45 11.61 -3.78
C ASP A 272 -17.01 11.85 -5.23
N ALA A 273 -16.25 12.93 -5.48
CA ALA A 273 -15.78 13.28 -6.82
C ALA A 273 -14.93 12.17 -7.47
N TYR A 274 -14.21 11.42 -6.65
CA TYR A 274 -13.30 10.38 -7.13
C TYR A 274 -13.67 8.96 -6.67
N GLY A 275 -14.67 8.78 -5.82
CA GLY A 275 -15.02 7.46 -5.26
C GLY A 275 -13.84 6.85 -4.50
N LEU A 276 -13.30 7.59 -3.56
CA LEU A 276 -12.03 7.28 -2.91
C LEU A 276 -12.13 6.10 -1.94
N LYS A 277 -11.05 5.33 -1.85
CA LYS A 277 -10.84 4.28 -0.84
C LYS A 277 -10.00 4.75 0.33
N ALA A 278 -9.27 5.84 0.15
CA ALA A 278 -8.41 6.42 1.17
C ALA A 278 -8.24 7.93 0.96
N ILE A 279 -7.99 8.64 2.05
CA ILE A 279 -7.55 10.03 2.09
C ILE A 279 -6.34 10.18 3.01
N ASP A 280 -5.52 11.18 2.76
CA ASP A 280 -4.41 11.59 3.59
C ASP A 280 -4.63 13.04 4.05
N ILE A 281 -4.36 13.31 5.32
CA ILE A 281 -4.42 14.67 5.90
C ILE A 281 -3.00 15.02 6.33
N ASP A 282 -2.36 15.87 5.56
CA ASP A 282 -0.99 16.33 5.77
C ASP A 282 -1.00 17.65 6.56
N LEU A 283 -0.91 17.53 7.89
CA LEU A 283 -1.00 18.65 8.81
C LEU A 283 0.37 19.22 9.10
N GLU A 284 0.61 20.41 8.58
CA GLU A 284 1.87 21.10 8.74
C GLU A 284 1.70 22.56 9.21
N ALA A 285 2.80 23.19 9.59
CA ALA A 285 2.88 24.58 10.00
C ALA A 285 1.80 24.96 11.04
N ASP A 286 1.11 26.08 10.82
CA ASP A 286 0.07 26.57 11.74
C ASP A 286 -1.11 25.61 11.88
N ALA A 287 -1.44 24.83 10.86
CA ALA A 287 -2.51 23.84 10.95
C ALA A 287 -2.17 22.73 11.96
N TYR A 288 -0.90 22.35 12.05
CA TYR A 288 -0.43 21.35 13.01
C TYR A 288 -0.31 21.88 14.44
N THR A 289 0.11 23.13 14.60
CA THR A 289 0.36 23.69 15.96
C THR A 289 -0.87 24.29 16.63
N ASN A 290 -1.91 24.66 15.86
CA ASN A 290 -3.12 25.31 16.37
C ASN A 290 -4.13 24.30 16.92
N GLY A 291 -4.33 24.31 18.23
CA GLY A 291 -5.25 23.38 18.91
C GLY A 291 -6.72 23.47 18.47
N THR A 292 -7.19 24.64 18.00
CA THR A 292 -8.55 24.78 17.45
C THR A 292 -8.66 24.10 16.09
N VAL A 293 -7.64 24.24 15.24
CA VAL A 293 -7.58 23.57 13.95
C VAL A 293 -7.47 22.05 14.14
N GLN A 294 -6.61 21.61 15.06
CA GLN A 294 -6.50 20.20 15.43
C GLN A 294 -7.84 19.60 15.84
N GLN A 295 -8.59 20.26 16.75
CA GLN A 295 -9.88 19.77 17.20
C GLN A 295 -10.89 19.71 16.07
N ARG A 296 -10.94 20.75 15.23
CA ARG A 296 -11.81 20.79 14.05
C ARG A 296 -11.53 19.65 13.10
N THR A 297 -10.26 19.36 12.83
CA THR A 297 -9.82 18.25 11.97
C THR A 297 -10.23 16.90 12.55
N VAL A 298 -9.99 16.69 13.83
CA VAL A 298 -10.38 15.45 14.53
C VAL A 298 -11.89 15.21 14.43
N ASP A 299 -12.71 16.24 14.71
CA ASP A 299 -14.17 16.11 14.67
C ASP A 299 -14.70 15.91 13.23
N ALA A 300 -14.08 16.57 12.25
CA ALA A 300 -14.39 16.37 10.83
C ALA A 300 -14.07 14.94 10.39
N LEU A 301 -12.91 14.40 10.74
CA LEU A 301 -12.51 13.04 10.38
C LEU A 301 -13.42 11.98 11.04
N LYS A 302 -13.88 12.20 12.27
CA LYS A 302 -14.89 11.32 12.88
C LYS A 302 -16.18 11.28 12.05
N THR A 303 -16.64 12.44 11.60
CA THR A 303 -17.83 12.55 10.75
C THR A 303 -17.62 11.84 9.41
N VAL A 304 -16.48 12.07 8.77
CA VAL A 304 -16.14 11.44 7.48
C VAL A 304 -16.02 9.92 7.59
N LYS A 305 -15.34 9.40 8.62
CA LYS A 305 -15.24 7.94 8.84
C LYS A 305 -16.58 7.30 9.12
N ALA A 306 -17.45 7.97 9.85
CA ALA A 306 -18.82 7.47 10.12
C ALA A 306 -19.68 7.44 8.85
N ALA A 307 -19.52 8.41 7.94
CA ALA A 307 -20.25 8.50 6.69
C ALA A 307 -19.73 7.54 5.61
N ASN A 308 -18.46 7.11 5.71
CA ASN A 308 -17.78 6.29 4.70
C ASN A 308 -17.20 5.00 5.32
N PRO A 309 -18.02 3.99 5.63
CA PRO A 309 -17.52 2.72 6.15
C PRO A 309 -16.50 2.09 5.19
N GLY A 310 -15.30 1.78 5.70
CA GLY A 310 -14.21 1.20 4.90
C GLY A 310 -13.24 2.20 4.28
N LEU A 311 -13.53 3.51 4.33
CA LEU A 311 -12.56 4.53 3.93
C LEU A 311 -11.35 4.50 4.87
N LYS A 312 -10.15 4.42 4.29
CA LYS A 312 -8.90 4.57 5.02
C LYS A 312 -8.57 6.04 5.22
N VAL A 313 -8.20 6.40 6.44
CA VAL A 313 -7.79 7.76 6.80
C VAL A 313 -6.36 7.72 7.33
N TYR A 314 -5.47 8.39 6.62
CA TYR A 314 -4.10 8.60 7.03
C TYR A 314 -3.92 10.03 7.54
N VAL A 315 -3.09 10.21 8.56
CA VAL A 315 -2.73 11.56 9.06
C VAL A 315 -1.22 11.67 9.05
N THR A 316 -0.71 12.59 8.23
CA THR A 316 0.71 12.86 8.05
C THR A 316 1.08 14.12 8.84
N ILE A 317 2.17 14.05 9.61
CA ILE A 317 2.60 15.10 10.54
C ILE A 317 4.12 15.21 10.59
N GLY A 318 4.61 16.40 10.88
CA GLY A 318 6.02 16.63 11.17
C GLY A 318 6.48 15.89 12.43
N THR A 319 7.79 15.64 12.51
CA THR A 319 8.42 15.00 13.68
C THR A 319 9.77 15.58 13.99
N GLY A 320 10.17 15.57 15.26
CA GLY A 320 11.58 15.74 15.64
C GLY A 320 12.33 14.41 15.60
N GLN A 321 13.64 14.47 15.85
CA GLN A 321 14.53 13.30 15.85
C GLN A 321 14.13 12.19 16.85
N SER A 322 13.31 12.52 17.85
CA SER A 322 12.88 11.58 18.92
C SER A 322 11.37 11.29 18.90
N GLY A 323 10.69 11.71 17.85
CA GLY A 323 9.24 11.54 17.69
C GLY A 323 8.49 12.87 17.51
N PRO A 324 7.19 12.79 17.13
CA PRO A 324 6.35 13.97 16.87
C PRO A 324 5.88 14.67 18.15
N ASP A 325 5.41 15.91 18.02
CA ASP A 325 4.53 16.50 19.03
C ASP A 325 3.28 15.64 19.18
N THR A 326 2.91 15.36 20.42
CA THR A 326 1.86 14.40 20.73
C THR A 326 0.47 15.00 20.92
N SER A 327 0.33 16.32 20.81
CA SER A 327 -0.91 17.05 21.14
C SER A 327 -2.08 16.59 20.25
N LEU A 328 -1.87 16.50 18.94
CA LEU A 328 -2.88 16.05 17.99
C LEU A 328 -3.25 14.57 18.21
N ILE A 329 -2.26 13.70 18.40
CA ILE A 329 -2.48 12.28 18.67
C ILE A 329 -3.32 12.07 19.95
N LYS A 330 -2.94 12.75 21.03
CA LYS A 330 -3.68 12.71 22.30
C LYS A 330 -5.11 13.25 22.15
N ARG A 331 -5.29 14.32 21.40
CA ARG A 331 -6.60 14.91 21.10
C ARG A 331 -7.50 13.95 20.33
N ALA A 332 -6.94 13.30 19.31
CA ALA A 332 -7.64 12.27 18.53
C ALA A 332 -8.07 11.10 19.42
N ALA A 333 -7.16 10.58 20.23
CA ALA A 333 -7.44 9.48 21.15
C ALA A 333 -8.52 9.87 22.18
N ALA A 334 -8.41 11.04 22.81
CA ALA A 334 -9.40 11.54 23.78
C ALA A 334 -10.78 11.75 23.14
N SER A 335 -10.83 12.08 21.85
CA SER A 335 -12.06 12.22 21.07
C SER A 335 -12.61 10.89 20.54
N GLY A 336 -11.92 9.77 20.75
CA GLY A 336 -12.28 8.46 20.24
C GLY A 336 -12.10 8.31 18.71
N LEU A 337 -11.27 9.16 18.09
CA LEU A 337 -10.90 8.99 16.69
C LEU A 337 -9.75 7.97 16.56
N THR A 338 -9.94 6.94 15.77
CA THR A 338 -8.88 6.06 15.29
C THR A 338 -8.66 6.29 13.80
N VAL A 339 -7.41 6.41 13.39
CA VAL A 339 -7.00 6.53 11.99
C VAL A 339 -6.26 5.27 11.54
N ASP A 340 -6.14 5.07 10.24
CA ASP A 340 -5.54 3.86 9.69
C ASP A 340 -4.00 3.95 9.66
N SER A 341 -3.44 5.16 9.68
CA SER A 341 -2.02 5.42 9.98
C SER A 341 -1.83 6.83 10.51
N TRP A 342 -1.01 6.93 11.55
CA TRP A 342 -0.28 8.13 11.90
C TRP A 342 1.06 8.07 11.17
N THR A 343 1.30 8.97 10.24
CA THR A 343 2.51 8.97 9.39
C THR A 343 3.38 10.15 9.79
N ILE A 344 4.66 9.90 10.07
CA ILE A 344 5.62 10.97 10.37
C ILE A 344 6.46 11.32 9.16
N MET A 345 6.94 12.57 9.13
CA MET A 345 7.87 13.11 8.14
C MET A 345 9.27 13.28 8.77
N PRO A 346 10.13 12.23 8.76
CA PRO A 346 11.39 12.24 9.47
C PRO A 346 12.52 12.86 8.62
N PHE A 347 12.42 14.14 8.37
CA PHE A 347 13.40 14.96 7.67
C PHE A 347 13.37 16.39 8.23
N ASP A 348 14.25 17.26 7.74
CA ASP A 348 14.46 18.62 8.20
C ASP A 348 14.85 18.72 9.69
N PHE A 349 15.75 17.84 10.11
CA PHE A 349 16.25 17.72 11.48
C PHE A 349 17.36 18.69 11.85
N GLY A 350 17.82 19.54 10.91
CA GLY A 350 18.80 20.58 11.20
C GLY A 350 20.08 20.54 10.37
N GLY A 351 20.03 20.01 9.15
CA GLY A 351 21.07 20.20 8.14
C GLY A 351 22.00 19.00 7.91
N ALA A 352 23.01 19.23 7.08
CA ALA A 352 23.89 18.21 6.51
C ALA A 352 24.66 17.37 7.56
N GLY A 353 25.15 16.20 7.14
CA GLY A 353 26.05 15.34 7.92
C GLY A 353 25.36 14.38 8.87
N GLN A 354 24.03 14.27 8.82
CA GLN A 354 23.25 13.38 9.66
C GLN A 354 23.07 12.00 9.01
N ASN A 355 23.00 10.94 9.83
CA ASN A 355 22.60 9.61 9.38
C ASN A 355 21.06 9.52 9.35
N MET A 356 20.46 9.82 8.21
CA MET A 356 19.03 9.94 8.07
C MET A 356 18.28 8.62 8.25
N GLY A 357 18.89 7.50 7.87
CA GLY A 357 18.31 6.18 8.14
C GLY A 357 18.14 5.94 9.65
N THR A 358 19.19 6.12 10.43
CA THR A 358 19.14 5.95 11.90
C THR A 358 18.18 6.94 12.57
N LEU A 359 18.19 8.21 12.15
CA LEU A 359 17.30 9.22 12.72
C LEU A 359 15.83 8.94 12.43
N THR A 360 15.52 8.48 11.22
CA THR A 360 14.16 8.05 10.85
C THR A 360 13.65 6.94 11.76
N LEU A 361 14.48 5.91 12.02
CA LEU A 361 14.09 4.82 12.91
C LEU A 361 13.87 5.31 14.34
N ARG A 362 14.73 6.20 14.84
CA ARG A 362 14.57 6.79 16.17
C ARG A 362 13.29 7.62 16.29
N ALA A 363 12.97 8.43 15.28
CA ALA A 363 11.71 9.18 15.23
C ALA A 363 10.48 8.25 15.19
N ALA A 364 10.57 7.15 14.45
CA ALA A 364 9.53 6.13 14.38
C ALA A 364 9.28 5.45 15.73
N GLU A 365 10.33 5.13 16.50
CA GLU A 365 10.19 4.62 17.88
C GLU A 365 9.51 5.64 18.81
N GLY A 366 9.76 6.94 18.58
CA GLY A 366 9.05 8.02 19.28
C GLY A 366 7.57 8.06 18.95
N LEU A 367 7.20 7.90 17.68
CA LEU A 367 5.80 7.79 17.27
C LEU A 367 5.13 6.56 17.87
N LYS A 368 5.76 5.39 17.83
CA LYS A 368 5.27 4.17 18.50
C LYS A 368 4.94 4.46 19.97
N SER A 369 5.87 5.07 20.68
CA SER A 369 5.70 5.42 22.09
C SER A 369 4.54 6.39 22.32
N ALA A 370 4.35 7.37 21.44
CA ALA A 370 3.22 8.31 21.46
C ALA A 370 1.88 7.60 21.29
N LEU A 371 1.78 6.66 20.31
CA LEU A 371 0.57 5.88 20.06
C LEU A 371 0.23 4.95 21.23
N LYS A 372 1.22 4.28 21.80
CA LYS A 372 1.03 3.46 23.01
C LYS A 372 0.50 4.29 24.17
N SER A 373 1.08 5.46 24.39
CA SER A 373 0.66 6.36 25.48
C SER A 373 -0.75 6.92 25.28
N ALA A 374 -1.12 7.28 24.04
CA ALA A 374 -2.38 7.93 23.76
C ALA A 374 -3.56 6.96 23.66
N TYR A 375 -3.36 5.79 23.03
CA TYR A 375 -4.42 4.82 22.74
C TYR A 375 -4.37 3.56 23.60
N GLY A 376 -3.33 3.38 24.42
CA GLY A 376 -3.15 2.15 25.19
C GLY A 376 -2.75 0.92 24.33
N TYR A 377 -2.16 1.16 23.17
CA TYR A 377 -1.78 0.11 22.23
C TYR A 377 -0.64 -0.77 22.75
N SER A 378 -0.65 -2.04 22.35
CA SER A 378 0.55 -2.88 22.38
C SER A 378 1.60 -2.37 21.39
N ASP A 379 2.82 -2.90 21.42
CA ASP A 379 3.86 -2.56 20.44
C ASP A 379 3.40 -2.89 19.01
N ASP A 380 2.87 -4.07 18.78
CA ASP A 380 2.37 -4.50 17.46
C ASP A 380 1.21 -3.62 16.97
N GLN A 381 0.26 -3.29 17.83
CA GLN A 381 -0.83 -2.36 17.47
C GLN A 381 -0.32 -0.97 17.11
N ALA A 382 0.67 -0.46 17.83
CA ALA A 382 1.27 0.83 17.56
C ALA A 382 2.00 0.82 16.20
N TYR A 383 2.81 -0.19 15.93
CA TYR A 383 3.50 -0.34 14.65
C TYR A 383 2.52 -0.45 13.47
N ARG A 384 1.46 -1.25 13.59
CA ARG A 384 0.41 -1.38 12.57
C ARG A 384 -0.48 -0.15 12.43
N GLY A 385 -0.39 0.79 13.34
CA GLY A 385 -1.11 2.08 13.31
C GLY A 385 -0.22 3.25 12.88
N MET A 386 1.03 3.00 12.43
CA MET A 386 1.96 4.08 12.07
C MET A 386 2.53 3.94 10.67
N GLY A 387 3.06 5.05 10.15
CA GLY A 387 3.71 5.12 8.87
C GLY A 387 4.91 6.06 8.86
N ILE A 388 5.70 5.96 7.81
CA ILE A 388 6.85 6.81 7.53
C ILE A 388 6.69 7.44 6.15
N SER A 389 6.81 8.76 6.08
CA SER A 389 6.91 9.54 4.84
C SER A 389 8.28 10.21 4.82
N SER A 390 9.27 9.59 4.22
CA SER A 390 10.61 10.16 4.11
C SER A 390 10.66 11.23 3.00
N MET A 391 11.82 11.91 2.85
CA MET A 391 12.11 12.77 1.71
C MET A 391 13.33 12.20 0.97
N ASN A 392 13.22 12.00 -0.35
CA ASN A 392 14.29 11.37 -1.11
C ASN A 392 15.35 12.39 -1.57
N GLY A 393 16.61 12.05 -1.39
CA GLY A 393 17.73 12.91 -1.84
C GLY A 393 18.09 14.01 -0.84
N ILE A 394 18.42 15.19 -1.33
CA ILE A 394 18.73 16.34 -0.48
C ILE A 394 17.46 16.99 0.00
N THR A 395 17.28 17.12 1.33
CA THR A 395 16.11 17.75 1.95
C THR A 395 16.16 19.27 1.88
N ASP A 396 15.08 19.94 2.30
CA ASP A 396 14.96 21.40 2.25
C ASP A 396 16.01 22.11 3.12
N VAL A 397 16.52 21.45 4.15
CA VAL A 397 17.58 21.98 5.04
C VAL A 397 18.97 21.41 4.74
N GLY A 398 19.13 20.63 3.66
CA GLY A 398 20.44 20.15 3.17
C GLY A 398 20.88 18.80 3.74
N GLU A 399 20.03 18.05 4.40
CA GLU A 399 20.31 16.66 4.77
C GLU A 399 20.32 15.79 3.52
N THR A 400 21.02 14.68 3.58
CA THR A 400 21.08 13.74 2.45
C THR A 400 20.45 12.42 2.83
N VAL A 401 19.35 12.08 2.17
CA VAL A 401 18.66 10.78 2.29
C VAL A 401 18.97 9.96 1.04
N THR A 402 19.66 8.86 1.23
CA THR A 402 20.19 8.02 0.16
C THR A 402 19.29 6.81 -0.14
N PRO A 403 19.48 6.12 -1.28
CA PRO A 403 18.86 4.81 -1.49
C PRO A 403 19.22 3.76 -0.42
N ALA A 404 20.37 3.89 0.26
CA ALA A 404 20.74 3.03 1.38
C ALA A 404 19.87 3.29 2.62
N ASP A 405 19.60 4.56 2.92
CA ASP A 405 18.70 4.94 4.01
C ASP A 405 17.28 4.40 3.75
N PHE A 406 16.80 4.46 2.49
CA PHE A 406 15.50 3.89 2.11
C PHE A 406 15.44 2.38 2.31
N ARG A 407 16.53 1.64 2.05
CA ARG A 407 16.58 0.19 2.36
C ARG A 407 16.54 -0.07 3.86
N THR A 408 17.20 0.76 4.66
CA THR A 408 17.14 0.69 6.12
C THR A 408 15.72 0.92 6.63
N ILE A 409 15.05 1.94 6.10
CA ILE A 409 13.64 2.28 6.42
C ILE A 409 12.70 1.14 5.96
N LEU A 410 12.91 0.60 4.76
CA LEU A 410 12.15 -0.55 4.26
C LEU A 410 12.28 -1.77 5.18
N GLY A 411 13.50 -2.12 5.58
CA GLY A 411 13.75 -3.25 6.49
C GLY A 411 13.03 -3.08 7.83
N TYR A 412 13.06 -1.87 8.39
CA TYR A 412 12.31 -1.55 9.61
C TYR A 412 10.80 -1.67 9.40
N ALA A 413 10.28 -1.14 8.30
CA ALA A 413 8.86 -1.21 7.99
C ALA A 413 8.38 -2.67 7.82
N GLN A 414 9.17 -3.51 7.15
CA GLN A 414 8.90 -4.94 6.97
C GLN A 414 8.94 -5.70 8.29
N GLN A 415 9.94 -5.42 9.14
CA GLN A 415 10.09 -6.07 10.45
C GLN A 415 8.90 -5.79 11.37
N HIS A 416 8.33 -4.60 11.30
CA HIS A 416 7.29 -4.13 12.21
C HIS A 416 5.89 -4.06 11.57
N HIS A 417 5.75 -4.40 10.30
CA HIS A 417 4.47 -4.37 9.55
C HIS A 417 3.77 -3.01 9.65
N LEU A 418 4.47 -1.93 9.31
CA LEU A 418 3.91 -0.59 9.37
C LEU A 418 2.68 -0.43 8.48
N ALA A 419 1.71 0.38 8.88
CA ALA A 419 0.51 0.64 8.09
C ALA A 419 0.81 1.37 6.77
N ARG A 420 1.86 2.19 6.73
CA ARG A 420 2.17 3.03 5.57
C ARG A 420 3.66 3.30 5.42
N LEU A 421 4.13 3.23 4.18
CA LEU A 421 5.49 3.61 3.79
C LEU A 421 5.42 4.46 2.53
N THR A 422 5.82 5.73 2.62
CA THR A 422 5.71 6.70 1.54
C THR A 422 6.88 7.68 1.56
N PHE A 423 6.93 8.63 0.63
CA PHE A 423 7.96 9.66 0.61
C PHE A 423 7.59 10.84 -0.30
N TRP A 424 8.12 12.00 0.00
CA TRP A 424 8.19 13.17 -0.85
C TRP A 424 9.47 13.14 -1.66
N SER A 425 9.49 12.96 -2.99
CA SER A 425 8.36 12.67 -3.85
C SER A 425 8.84 11.92 -5.12
N VAL A 426 7.92 11.34 -5.85
CA VAL A 426 8.20 10.72 -7.17
C VAL A 426 8.76 11.74 -8.16
N ASN A 427 8.34 13.00 -8.07
CA ASN A 427 8.87 14.09 -8.89
C ASN A 427 10.40 14.21 -8.79
N ARG A 428 10.95 13.93 -7.62
CA ARG A 428 12.38 13.99 -7.29
C ARG A 428 13.13 12.70 -7.60
N ASP A 429 12.44 11.58 -7.88
CA ASP A 429 13.05 10.26 -7.97
C ASP A 429 13.76 10.00 -9.29
N ARG A 430 14.72 10.87 -9.59
CA ARG A 430 15.61 10.81 -10.78
C ARG A 430 16.92 11.53 -10.53
N PRO A 431 17.98 11.19 -11.30
CA PRO A 431 19.26 11.92 -11.25
C PRO A 431 19.09 13.37 -11.68
N CYS A 432 19.86 14.28 -11.08
CA CYS A 432 19.90 15.68 -11.51
C CYS A 432 20.78 15.86 -12.74
N PRO A 433 20.28 16.45 -13.82
CA PRO A 433 21.14 16.93 -14.91
C PRO A 433 22.12 18.00 -14.37
N GLY A 434 23.42 17.72 -14.40
CA GLY A 434 24.44 18.67 -13.89
C GLY A 434 24.77 18.55 -12.40
N GLY A 435 24.17 17.61 -11.65
CA GLY A 435 24.60 17.18 -10.31
C GLY A 435 24.07 17.97 -9.13
N TYR A 436 23.16 18.94 -9.30
CA TYR A 436 22.57 19.70 -8.19
C TYR A 436 21.06 19.82 -8.32
N PRO A 437 20.28 19.62 -7.22
CA PRO A 437 18.86 19.93 -7.22
C PRO A 437 18.69 21.45 -7.23
N ASN A 438 18.02 21.97 -8.22
CA ASN A 438 17.63 23.38 -8.24
C ASN A 438 16.18 23.60 -7.79
N ASP A 439 15.44 22.50 -7.69
CA ASP A 439 14.01 22.48 -7.37
C ASP A 439 13.60 21.02 -7.08
N ASP A 440 12.30 20.78 -6.86
CA ASP A 440 11.76 19.43 -6.65
C ASP A 440 11.68 18.58 -7.94
N THR A 441 12.58 18.78 -8.89
CA THR A 441 12.62 18.00 -10.14
C THR A 441 13.57 16.83 -10.13
N CYS A 442 14.46 16.71 -9.13
CA CYS A 442 15.45 15.64 -9.00
C CYS A 442 15.97 15.51 -7.55
N SER A 443 16.60 14.40 -7.21
CA SER A 443 16.96 14.10 -5.82
C SER A 443 18.26 14.74 -5.31
N GLY A 444 19.17 15.13 -6.20
CA GLY A 444 20.49 15.63 -5.80
C GLY A 444 21.49 14.56 -5.37
N VAL A 445 21.15 13.28 -5.42
CA VAL A 445 22.03 12.17 -5.07
C VAL A 445 22.23 11.20 -6.23
N ALA A 446 23.29 10.41 -6.15
CA ALA A 446 23.55 9.35 -7.13
C ALA A 446 22.46 8.27 -7.04
N GLN A 447 21.75 8.08 -8.12
CA GLN A 447 20.68 7.08 -8.25
C GLN A 447 20.40 6.75 -9.71
N THR A 448 19.66 5.67 -9.94
CA THR A 448 18.96 5.42 -11.21
C THR A 448 17.55 6.03 -11.16
N PRO A 449 16.92 6.32 -12.32
CA PRO A 449 15.52 6.77 -12.32
C PRO A 449 14.60 5.80 -11.56
N TRP A 450 13.72 6.35 -10.72
CA TRP A 450 12.73 5.61 -9.93
C TRP A 450 13.32 4.64 -8.90
N GLN A 451 14.57 4.87 -8.46
CA GLN A 451 15.25 3.96 -7.54
C GLN A 451 14.61 3.95 -6.15
N PHE A 452 14.22 5.10 -5.62
CA PHE A 452 13.56 5.21 -4.32
C PHE A 452 12.18 4.58 -4.34
N THR A 453 11.40 4.87 -5.38
CA THR A 453 10.08 4.22 -5.60
C THR A 453 10.22 2.71 -5.72
N GLY A 454 11.23 2.24 -6.48
CA GLY A 454 11.51 0.80 -6.64
C GLY A 454 11.92 0.10 -5.35
N ILE A 455 12.60 0.80 -4.43
CA ILE A 455 12.91 0.27 -3.08
C ILE A 455 11.61 0.13 -2.28
N LEU A 456 10.79 1.19 -2.21
CA LEU A 456 9.54 1.15 -1.45
C LEU A 456 8.52 0.15 -2.02
N ALA A 457 8.51 -0.03 -3.34
CA ALA A 457 7.62 -1.01 -3.99
C ALA A 457 7.85 -2.46 -3.52
N GLN A 458 8.96 -2.74 -2.84
CA GLN A 458 9.25 -4.04 -2.22
C GLN A 458 8.51 -4.23 -0.87
N TYR A 459 7.90 -3.20 -0.34
CA TYR A 459 7.11 -3.30 0.89
C TYR A 459 5.75 -3.94 0.61
N THR A 460 5.42 -4.99 1.36
CA THR A 460 4.18 -5.77 1.18
C THR A 460 3.18 -5.60 2.33
N GLY A 461 3.49 -4.80 3.36
CA GLY A 461 2.65 -4.58 4.53
C GLY A 461 3.01 -5.46 5.71
#